data_8235d74de172fec1e6dc03dbbb1a4a6a
#
_entry.id   8235d74de172fec1e6dc03dbbb1a4a6a
#
_cell.length_a   1.000
_cell.length_b   1.000
_cell.length_c   1.000
_cell.angle_alpha   90.00
_cell.angle_beta   90.00
_cell.angle_gamma   90.00
#
_symmetry.space_group_name_H-M   'P 1'
#
loop_
_entity.id
_entity.type
_entity.pdbx_description
1 polymer ?
#
loop_
_entity_poly.entity_id
_entity_poly.type
_entity_poly.pdbx_seq_one_letter_code
_entity_poly.pdbx_strand_id
1 'polypeptide(L)'
;MALMLKNARLIDPQIGLDDVADILIRDGKIVEVGHDLTMEKGVERDLTGKIVTPGLVDMHVHFRDPGFEQKEDIASGSRAAAHGGFTAVCTMPNTSPVVDDAVAVEYVKARAAAVGKCRVVVAGACSKDLAGEVLSDMGDMYAHGAPVFTDDGHGIQDAGMMRRVMDYANQFD
;
A
#
# COMPACT_ATOMS: atom_id res chain seq x y z
N MET A 1 -22.08 11.52 2.44
CA MET A 1 -21.99 12.66 1.48
C MET A 1 -21.81 12.09 0.09
N ALA A 2 -22.55 12.60 -0.91
CA ALA A 2 -22.42 12.11 -2.29
C ALA A 2 -21.55 13.06 -3.15
N LEU A 3 -20.76 12.48 -4.05
CA LEU A 3 -19.94 13.16 -5.03
C LEU A 3 -20.19 12.50 -6.40
N MET A 4 -20.49 13.32 -7.40
CA MET A 4 -20.60 12.92 -8.80
C MET A 4 -19.41 13.47 -9.58
N LEU A 5 -18.69 12.60 -10.26
CA LEU A 5 -17.67 12.96 -11.22
C LEU A 5 -18.24 12.74 -12.62
N LYS A 6 -18.30 13.77 -13.44
CA LYS A 6 -18.96 13.76 -14.75
C LYS A 6 -17.95 13.81 -15.88
N ASN A 7 -18.24 13.12 -16.98
CA ASN A 7 -17.54 13.26 -18.26
C ASN A 7 -16.03 12.95 -18.23
N ALA A 8 -15.58 12.12 -17.29
CA ALA A 8 -14.18 11.73 -17.23
C ALA A 8 -13.89 10.58 -18.20
N ARG A 9 -12.71 10.59 -18.84
CA ARG A 9 -12.19 9.36 -19.46
C ARG A 9 -11.72 8.42 -18.37
N LEU A 10 -12.44 7.32 -18.17
CA LEU A 10 -12.13 6.31 -17.19
C LEU A 10 -11.24 5.24 -17.83
N ILE A 11 -10.10 4.95 -17.22
CA ILE A 11 -9.19 3.91 -17.69
C ILE A 11 -8.93 2.96 -16.52
N ASP A 12 -9.39 1.72 -16.65
CA ASP A 12 -9.10 0.63 -15.72
C ASP A 12 -8.67 -0.63 -16.48
N PRO A 13 -7.35 -0.90 -16.56
CA PRO A 13 -6.83 -2.05 -17.29
C PRO A 13 -7.27 -3.40 -16.73
N GLN A 14 -7.60 -3.47 -15.44
CA GLN A 14 -8.00 -4.72 -14.80
C GLN A 14 -9.31 -5.28 -15.38
N ILE A 15 -10.23 -4.39 -15.77
CA ILE A 15 -11.53 -4.75 -16.34
C ILE A 15 -11.63 -4.37 -17.82
N GLY A 16 -10.54 -3.90 -18.44
CA GLY A 16 -10.52 -3.47 -19.84
C GLY A 16 -11.35 -2.22 -20.14
N LEU A 17 -11.58 -1.36 -19.13
CA LEU A 17 -12.35 -0.12 -19.30
C LEU A 17 -11.45 0.97 -19.88
N ASP A 18 -11.90 1.59 -20.98
CA ASP A 18 -11.41 2.85 -21.52
C ASP A 18 -12.58 3.57 -22.19
N ASP A 19 -13.30 4.40 -21.43
CA ASP A 19 -14.51 5.06 -21.90
C ASP A 19 -14.71 6.40 -21.19
N VAL A 20 -15.51 7.29 -21.79
CA VAL A 20 -15.94 8.54 -21.15
C VAL A 20 -17.23 8.28 -20.40
N ALA A 21 -17.19 8.34 -19.10
CA ALA A 21 -18.34 8.04 -18.23
C ALA A 21 -18.33 8.85 -16.95
N ASP A 22 -19.37 8.66 -16.15
CA ASP A 22 -19.59 9.30 -14.86
C ASP A 22 -19.31 8.31 -13.73
N ILE A 23 -18.92 8.82 -12.57
CA ILE A 23 -18.72 8.04 -11.35
C ILE A 23 -19.55 8.66 -10.23
N LEU A 24 -20.44 7.87 -9.63
CA LEU A 24 -21.14 8.24 -8.41
C LEU A 24 -20.44 7.64 -7.18
N ILE A 25 -20.07 8.50 -6.26
CA ILE A 25 -19.42 8.14 -5.00
C ILE A 25 -20.34 8.51 -3.84
N ARG A 26 -20.60 7.55 -2.93
CA ARG A 26 -21.32 7.79 -1.68
C ARG A 26 -20.53 7.25 -0.51
N ASP A 27 -20.36 8.08 0.51
CA ASP A 27 -19.68 7.71 1.75
C ASP A 27 -18.29 7.08 1.53
N GLY A 28 -17.52 7.66 0.58
CA GLY A 28 -16.17 7.25 0.23
C GLY A 28 -16.08 5.99 -0.66
N LYS A 29 -17.21 5.47 -1.16
CA LYS A 29 -17.25 4.28 -2.03
C LYS A 29 -17.86 4.61 -3.39
N ILE A 30 -17.27 4.07 -4.46
CA ILE A 30 -17.90 4.08 -5.79
C ILE A 30 -19.13 3.18 -5.72
N VAL A 31 -20.30 3.72 -6.01
CA VAL A 31 -21.57 2.99 -6.01
C VAL A 31 -22.11 2.75 -7.42
N GLU A 32 -21.68 3.57 -8.38
CA GLU A 32 -22.12 3.41 -9.77
C GLU A 32 -21.10 4.04 -10.72
N VAL A 33 -20.90 3.41 -11.87
CA VAL A 33 -20.14 3.92 -13.01
C VAL A 33 -21.01 3.73 -14.25
N GLY A 34 -21.21 4.77 -15.03
CA GLY A 34 -22.07 4.70 -16.22
C GLY A 34 -22.20 6.04 -16.92
N HIS A 35 -23.10 6.11 -17.90
CA HIS A 35 -23.36 7.35 -18.66
C HIS A 35 -24.59 8.07 -18.10
N ASP A 36 -24.60 9.39 -18.22
CA ASP A 36 -25.74 10.25 -17.88
C ASP A 36 -26.30 10.02 -16.46
N LEU A 37 -25.41 9.70 -15.51
CA LEU A 37 -25.81 9.48 -14.13
C LEU A 37 -26.39 10.77 -13.53
N THR A 38 -27.38 10.61 -12.66
CA THR A 38 -28.01 11.71 -11.95
C THR A 38 -27.90 11.54 -10.44
N MET A 39 -27.93 12.63 -9.71
CA MET A 39 -27.83 12.66 -8.27
C MET A 39 -28.81 13.69 -7.69
N GLU A 40 -29.63 13.30 -6.70
CA GLU A 40 -30.56 14.22 -6.08
C GLU A 40 -29.88 15.29 -5.20
N LYS A 41 -28.85 14.90 -4.44
CA LYS A 41 -28.11 15.79 -3.52
C LYS A 41 -26.65 15.39 -3.45
N GLY A 42 -25.74 16.36 -3.47
CA GLY A 42 -24.31 16.14 -3.36
C GLY A 42 -23.50 17.22 -4.07
N VAL A 43 -22.24 16.94 -4.30
CA VAL A 43 -21.32 17.78 -5.06
C VAL A 43 -21.10 17.15 -6.43
N GLU A 44 -21.29 17.91 -7.48
CA GLU A 44 -20.98 17.51 -8.85
C GLU A 44 -19.70 18.21 -9.33
N ARG A 45 -18.85 17.47 -10.02
CA ARG A 45 -17.62 17.98 -10.65
C ARG A 45 -17.54 17.51 -12.09
N ASP A 46 -17.52 18.44 -13.02
CA ASP A 46 -17.21 18.16 -14.42
C ASP A 46 -15.70 17.91 -14.59
N LEU A 47 -15.37 16.75 -15.12
CA LEU A 47 -14.01 16.30 -15.41
C LEU A 47 -13.77 16.15 -16.92
N THR A 48 -14.50 16.87 -17.75
CA THR A 48 -14.30 16.88 -19.20
C THR A 48 -12.81 17.09 -19.54
N GLY A 49 -12.25 16.19 -20.35
CA GLY A 49 -10.85 16.21 -20.75
C GLY A 49 -9.87 15.72 -19.67
N LYS A 50 -10.36 15.25 -18.53
CA LYS A 50 -9.53 14.60 -17.51
C LYS A 50 -9.58 13.09 -17.65
N ILE A 51 -8.49 12.43 -17.20
CA ILE A 51 -8.40 10.99 -17.08
C ILE A 51 -8.57 10.62 -15.61
N VAL A 52 -9.36 9.61 -15.35
CA VAL A 52 -9.52 9.00 -14.02
C VAL A 52 -9.09 7.54 -14.12
N THR A 53 -8.21 7.13 -13.22
CA THR A 53 -7.71 5.76 -13.11
C THR A 53 -7.89 5.26 -11.68
N PRO A 54 -7.80 3.95 -11.42
CA PRO A 54 -7.51 3.47 -10.08
C PRO A 54 -6.28 4.19 -9.50
N GLY A 55 -6.27 4.40 -8.19
CA GLY A 55 -5.14 5.05 -7.52
C GLY A 55 -3.84 4.29 -7.73
N LEU A 56 -2.74 5.00 -7.87
CA LEU A 56 -1.43 4.37 -8.05
C LEU A 56 -1.03 3.58 -6.79
N VAL A 57 -0.29 2.49 -6.99
CA VAL A 57 0.27 1.66 -5.93
C VAL A 57 1.78 1.62 -6.09
N ASP A 58 2.51 1.92 -5.02
CA ASP A 58 3.96 1.73 -4.96
C ASP A 58 4.28 0.57 -4.02
N MET A 59 4.82 -0.50 -4.57
CA MET A 59 5.13 -1.71 -3.81
C MET A 59 6.49 -1.66 -3.10
N HIS A 60 7.23 -0.54 -3.18
CA HIS A 60 8.58 -0.46 -2.62
C HIS A 60 8.94 0.97 -2.22
N VAL A 61 8.67 1.33 -0.96
CA VAL A 61 9.04 2.64 -0.41
C VAL A 61 9.83 2.51 0.89
N HIS A 62 10.62 3.52 1.22
CA HIS A 62 11.40 3.59 2.45
C HIS A 62 10.93 4.74 3.32
N PHE A 63 10.04 4.47 4.26
CA PHE A 63 9.58 5.48 5.21
C PHE A 63 10.49 5.66 6.42
N ARG A 64 11.48 4.77 6.60
CA ARG A 64 12.53 4.91 7.59
C ARG A 64 12.09 5.00 9.07
N ASP A 65 10.82 4.85 9.33
CA ASP A 65 10.18 4.85 10.65
C ASP A 65 9.77 3.41 10.99
N PRO A 66 10.34 2.82 12.04
CA PRO A 66 11.13 3.40 13.13
C PRO A 66 12.65 3.58 12.87
N GLY A 67 13.25 4.51 13.60
CA GLY A 67 14.69 4.59 13.88
C GLY A 67 15.53 5.45 12.94
N PHE A 68 15.01 5.87 11.81
CA PHE A 68 15.70 6.77 10.86
C PHE A 68 14.80 7.93 10.41
N GLU A 69 13.91 8.39 11.28
CA GLU A 69 12.88 9.40 11.02
C GLU A 69 13.46 10.74 10.55
N GLN A 70 14.75 11.00 10.85
CA GLN A 70 15.47 12.17 10.33
C GLN A 70 15.68 12.13 8.81
N LYS A 71 15.55 10.96 8.17
CA LYS A 71 15.65 10.81 6.71
C LYS A 71 14.29 10.87 6.04
N GLU A 72 13.29 10.19 6.62
CA GLU A 72 11.90 10.14 6.21
C GLU A 72 11.08 9.53 7.33
N ASP A 73 9.81 9.91 7.46
CA ASP A 73 8.86 9.27 8.36
C ASP A 73 7.55 8.89 7.65
N ILE A 74 6.69 8.12 8.33
CA ILE A 74 5.42 7.68 7.76
C ILE A 74 4.50 8.87 7.44
N ALA A 75 4.53 9.94 8.21
CA ALA A 75 3.68 11.11 7.98
C ALA A 75 4.07 11.88 6.72
N SER A 76 5.36 12.16 6.55
CA SER A 76 5.88 12.92 5.41
C SER A 76 5.90 12.06 4.13
N GLY A 77 6.36 10.82 4.20
CA GLY A 77 6.40 9.91 3.06
C GLY A 77 5.01 9.59 2.53
N SER A 78 4.04 9.27 3.41
CA SER A 78 2.66 9.01 2.97
C SER A 78 1.96 10.26 2.40
N ARG A 79 2.31 11.45 2.89
CA ARG A 79 1.83 12.71 2.32
C ARG A 79 2.41 12.94 0.93
N ALA A 80 3.70 12.69 0.73
CA ALA A 80 4.33 12.77 -0.59
C ALA A 80 3.69 11.77 -1.57
N ALA A 81 3.47 10.53 -1.14
CA ALA A 81 2.77 9.51 -1.92
C ALA A 81 1.37 9.97 -2.34
N ALA A 82 0.56 10.48 -1.39
CA ALA A 82 -0.79 10.97 -1.68
C ALA A 82 -0.78 12.16 -2.66
N HIS A 83 0.19 13.06 -2.55
CA HIS A 83 0.38 14.15 -3.52
C HIS A 83 0.75 13.64 -4.92
N GLY A 84 1.47 12.52 -5.01
CA GLY A 84 1.82 11.86 -6.27
C GLY A 84 0.69 11.01 -6.87
N GLY A 85 -0.47 10.92 -6.19
CA GLY A 85 -1.61 10.09 -6.65
C GLY A 85 -1.52 8.63 -6.20
N PHE A 86 -0.60 8.28 -5.30
CA PHE A 86 -0.51 6.95 -4.73
C PHE A 86 -1.54 6.79 -3.61
N THR A 87 -2.39 5.80 -3.74
CA THR A 87 -3.42 5.46 -2.74
C THR A 87 -2.97 4.36 -1.79
N ALA A 88 -1.98 3.57 -2.19
CA ALA A 88 -1.34 2.56 -1.37
C ALA A 88 0.17 2.51 -1.63
N VAL A 89 0.93 2.23 -0.58
CA VAL A 89 2.38 2.02 -0.64
C VAL A 89 2.77 0.85 0.25
N CYS A 90 3.85 0.12 -0.11
CA CYS A 90 4.42 -0.93 0.72
C CYS A 90 5.77 -0.48 1.27
N THR A 91 5.86 -0.37 2.60
CA THR A 91 7.11 0.07 3.27
C THR A 91 8.03 -1.10 3.55
N MET A 92 9.31 -0.92 3.23
CA MET A 92 10.35 -1.93 3.39
C MET A 92 10.79 -2.10 4.86
N PRO A 93 11.26 -3.30 5.24
CA PRO A 93 11.55 -3.64 6.64
C PRO A 93 12.90 -3.13 7.15
N ASN A 94 13.72 -2.48 6.33
CA ASN A 94 15.08 -2.03 6.66
C ASN A 94 15.10 -0.76 7.54
N THR A 95 14.51 -0.87 8.69
CA THR A 95 14.36 0.13 9.75
C THR A 95 15.24 -0.20 10.96
N SER A 96 15.14 0.53 12.05
CA SER A 96 15.85 0.25 13.31
C SER A 96 14.90 0.44 14.51
N PRO A 97 14.41 -0.65 15.14
CA PRO A 97 14.68 -2.06 14.78
C PRO A 97 14.17 -2.41 13.38
N VAL A 98 14.71 -3.52 12.83
CA VAL A 98 14.20 -4.15 11.62
C VAL A 98 12.78 -4.63 11.86
N VAL A 99 11.92 -4.59 10.83
CA VAL A 99 10.57 -5.18 10.93
C VAL A 99 10.68 -6.69 10.71
N ASP A 100 11.14 -7.43 11.70
CA ASP A 100 11.36 -8.87 11.65
C ASP A 100 10.56 -9.65 12.72
N ASP A 101 9.64 -8.95 13.40
CA ASP A 101 8.68 -9.54 14.35
C ASP A 101 7.32 -8.80 14.30
N ALA A 102 6.32 -9.37 14.97
CA ALA A 102 4.96 -8.83 15.01
C ALA A 102 4.89 -7.47 15.74
N VAL A 103 5.73 -7.23 16.73
CA VAL A 103 5.72 -5.96 17.51
C VAL A 103 6.12 -4.80 16.60
N ALA A 104 7.15 -4.98 15.77
CA ALA A 104 7.56 -3.99 14.79
C ALA A 104 6.47 -3.77 13.71
N VAL A 105 5.80 -4.83 13.24
CA VAL A 105 4.65 -4.72 12.32
C VAL A 105 3.53 -3.90 12.95
N GLU A 106 3.14 -4.20 14.18
CA GLU A 106 2.08 -3.46 14.88
C GLU A 106 2.44 -1.99 15.09
N TYR A 107 3.69 -1.70 15.43
CA TYR A 107 4.17 -0.32 15.55
C TYR A 107 3.96 0.46 14.25
N VAL A 108 4.45 -0.06 13.11
CA VAL A 108 4.33 0.61 11.80
C VAL A 108 2.85 0.80 11.43
N LYS A 109 2.00 -0.20 11.65
CA LYS A 109 0.55 -0.12 11.39
C LYS A 109 -0.13 0.93 12.27
N ALA A 110 0.15 0.94 13.56
CA ALA A 110 -0.41 1.92 14.48
C ALA A 110 0.01 3.35 14.11
N ARG A 111 1.29 3.52 13.77
CA ARG A 111 1.82 4.80 13.30
C ARG A 111 1.16 5.24 11.99
N ALA A 112 1.04 4.34 11.02
CA ALA A 112 0.37 4.61 9.75
C ALA A 112 -1.11 4.96 9.94
N ALA A 113 -1.82 4.29 10.85
CA ALA A 113 -3.21 4.62 11.19
C ALA A 113 -3.35 6.02 11.80
N ALA A 114 -2.38 6.45 12.61
CA ALA A 114 -2.42 7.73 13.29
C ALA A 114 -2.10 8.92 12.36
N VAL A 115 -1.12 8.78 11.46
CA VAL A 115 -0.58 9.90 10.69
C VAL A 115 -0.56 9.71 9.17
N GLY A 116 -0.79 8.50 8.68
CA GLY A 116 -0.75 8.17 7.25
C GLY A 116 -1.77 8.92 6.42
N LYS A 117 -1.42 9.24 5.17
CA LYS A 117 -2.27 9.94 4.20
C LYS A 117 -2.70 9.05 3.03
N CYS A 118 -2.13 7.87 2.91
CA CYS A 118 -2.55 6.79 2.03
C CYS A 118 -2.50 5.46 2.78
N ARG A 119 -2.96 4.39 2.17
CA ARG A 119 -2.83 3.05 2.75
C ARG A 119 -1.36 2.65 2.81
N VAL A 120 -0.88 2.30 3.99
CA VAL A 120 0.48 1.77 4.20
C VAL A 120 0.38 0.27 4.45
N VAL A 121 0.97 -0.51 3.55
CA VAL A 121 1.18 -1.95 3.70
C VAL A 121 2.57 -2.15 4.30
N VAL A 122 2.71 -3.08 5.23
CA VAL A 122 3.99 -3.34 5.90
C VAL A 122 4.62 -4.59 5.30
N ALA A 123 5.85 -4.49 4.80
CA ALA A 123 6.66 -5.66 4.53
C ALA A 123 7.42 -6.08 5.78
N GLY A 124 7.38 -7.38 6.11
CA GLY A 124 8.23 -7.99 7.11
C GLY A 124 9.55 -8.49 6.51
N ALA A 125 10.59 -8.60 7.32
CA ALA A 125 11.84 -9.23 6.90
C ALA A 125 11.68 -10.75 6.75
N CYS A 126 12.37 -11.34 5.78
CA CYS A 126 12.46 -12.79 5.62
C CYS A 126 13.37 -13.42 6.69
N SER A 127 14.43 -12.71 7.07
CA SER A 127 15.40 -13.17 8.06
C SER A 127 15.54 -12.19 9.22
N LYS A 128 15.94 -12.69 10.37
CA LYS A 128 16.25 -11.87 11.55
C LYS A 128 17.36 -10.87 11.20
N ASP A 129 17.16 -9.61 11.60
CA ASP A 129 18.09 -8.50 11.38
C ASP A 129 18.52 -8.30 9.90
N LEU A 130 17.77 -8.87 8.92
CA LEU A 130 18.14 -8.91 7.50
C LEU A 130 19.48 -9.62 7.25
N ALA A 131 19.90 -10.53 8.14
CA ALA A 131 21.21 -11.17 8.07
C ALA A 131 21.27 -12.34 7.09
N GLY A 132 20.13 -12.87 6.63
CA GLY A 132 20.07 -14.02 5.71
C GLY A 132 20.43 -15.36 6.36
N GLU A 133 20.52 -15.43 7.69
CA GLU A 133 21.01 -16.61 8.44
C GLU A 133 19.90 -17.39 9.14
N VAL A 134 18.98 -16.68 9.80
CA VAL A 134 17.89 -17.25 10.59
C VAL A 134 16.56 -16.70 10.08
N LEU A 135 15.59 -17.58 9.86
CA LEU A 135 14.24 -17.15 9.46
C LEU A 135 13.63 -16.25 10.53
N SER A 136 12.96 -15.19 10.09
CA SER A 136 12.04 -14.43 10.92
C SER A 136 10.76 -15.23 11.18
N ASP A 137 9.94 -14.79 12.09
CA ASP A 137 8.61 -15.39 12.32
C ASP A 137 7.59 -14.76 11.34
N MET A 138 7.70 -15.15 10.06
CA MET A 138 6.82 -14.65 9.00
C MET A 138 5.34 -14.96 9.28
N GLY A 139 5.04 -16.12 9.89
CA GLY A 139 3.67 -16.51 10.23
C GLY A 139 3.03 -15.57 11.23
N ASP A 140 3.76 -15.20 12.29
CA ASP A 140 3.28 -14.27 13.29
C ASP A 140 3.15 -12.84 12.68
N MET A 141 4.12 -12.40 11.92
CA MET A 141 4.03 -11.11 11.21
C MET A 141 2.85 -11.07 10.22
N TYR A 142 2.59 -12.17 9.50
CA TYR A 142 1.44 -12.27 8.60
C TYR A 142 0.12 -12.15 9.36
N ALA A 143 -0.03 -12.87 10.48
CA ALA A 143 -1.20 -12.81 11.34
C ALA A 143 -1.45 -11.38 11.87
N HIS A 144 -0.39 -10.58 12.06
CA HIS A 144 -0.46 -9.18 12.49
C HIS A 144 -0.54 -8.18 11.32
N GLY A 145 -0.57 -8.68 10.08
CA GLY A 145 -0.91 -7.90 8.87
C GLY A 145 0.26 -7.39 8.06
N ALA A 146 1.37 -8.13 8.02
CA ALA A 146 2.45 -7.98 7.05
C ALA A 146 2.28 -9.03 5.93
N PRO A 147 1.66 -8.70 4.79
CA PRO A 147 1.38 -9.68 3.73
C PRO A 147 2.55 -9.86 2.75
N VAL A 148 3.63 -9.12 2.92
CA VAL A 148 4.80 -9.12 2.03
C VAL A 148 6.04 -9.36 2.86
N PHE A 149 7.00 -10.14 2.31
CA PHE A 149 8.27 -10.42 2.98
C PHE A 149 9.44 -10.17 2.04
N THR A 150 10.48 -9.52 2.57
CA THR A 150 11.68 -9.17 1.81
C THR A 150 12.84 -8.86 2.75
N ASP A 151 14.05 -9.20 2.32
CA ASP A 151 15.29 -8.70 2.93
C ASP A 151 15.90 -7.59 2.06
N ASP A 152 15.08 -6.56 1.78
CA ASP A 152 15.45 -5.45 0.90
C ASP A 152 16.79 -4.81 1.27
N GLY A 153 17.64 -4.66 0.27
CA GLY A 153 19.01 -4.17 0.41
C GLY A 153 20.03 -5.22 0.90
N HIS A 154 19.56 -6.37 1.41
CA HIS A 154 20.37 -7.44 1.99
C HIS A 154 19.97 -8.79 1.37
N GLY A 155 20.32 -9.03 0.11
CA GLY A 155 19.89 -10.25 -0.58
C GLY A 155 20.40 -11.51 0.12
N ILE A 156 19.50 -12.48 0.34
CA ILE A 156 19.83 -13.80 0.92
C ILE A 156 20.74 -14.56 -0.06
N GLN A 157 21.99 -14.82 0.34
CA GLN A 157 22.99 -15.44 -0.51
C GLN A 157 22.94 -16.98 -0.48
N ASP A 158 22.46 -17.56 0.62
CA ASP A 158 22.32 -19.02 0.74
C ASP A 158 21.05 -19.51 0.08
N ALA A 159 21.19 -20.35 -0.97
CA ALA A 159 20.05 -20.87 -1.72
C ALA A 159 19.15 -21.79 -0.87
N GLY A 160 19.70 -22.48 0.14
CA GLY A 160 18.94 -23.30 1.06
C GLY A 160 18.10 -22.44 2.00
N MET A 161 18.63 -21.30 2.44
CA MET A 161 17.88 -20.32 3.22
C MET A 161 16.74 -19.72 2.38
N MET A 162 17.03 -19.27 1.15
CA MET A 162 16.02 -18.73 0.25
C MET A 162 14.89 -19.74 -0.01
N ARG A 163 15.24 -21.00 -0.23
CA ARG A 163 14.23 -22.05 -0.38
C ARG A 163 13.33 -22.16 0.85
N ARG A 164 13.89 -22.16 2.05
CA ARG A 164 13.10 -22.19 3.31
C ARG A 164 12.20 -20.97 3.46
N VAL A 165 12.68 -19.78 3.07
CA VAL A 165 11.87 -18.55 3.03
C VAL A 165 10.66 -18.74 2.12
N MET A 166 10.89 -19.21 0.88
CA MET A 166 9.80 -19.40 -0.09
C MET A 166 8.82 -20.49 0.35
N ASP A 167 9.32 -21.63 0.87
CA ASP A 167 8.48 -22.71 1.37
C ASP A 167 7.63 -22.26 2.58
N TYR A 168 8.16 -21.36 3.42
CA TYR A 168 7.43 -20.79 4.56
C TYR A 168 6.42 -19.75 4.10
N ALA A 169 6.82 -18.80 3.25
CA ALA A 169 5.94 -17.75 2.74
C ALA A 169 4.75 -18.32 1.94
N ASN A 170 4.95 -19.42 1.22
CA ASN A 170 3.90 -20.09 0.44
C ASN A 170 2.78 -20.71 1.29
N GLN A 171 2.84 -20.62 2.62
CA GLN A 171 1.77 -21.04 3.53
C GLN A 171 0.75 -19.94 3.80
N PHE A 172 1.02 -18.71 3.34
CA PHE A 172 0.19 -17.54 3.59
C PHE A 172 -0.41 -17.05 2.26
N ASP A 173 -1.55 -17.55 1.85
CA ASP A 173 -2.33 -17.15 0.67
C ASP A 173 -3.41 -16.09 1.03
#